data_9b138e911d938e33724b7fa6496aa4d3
#
_entry.id   9b138e911d938e33724b7fa6496aa4d3
#
_cell.length_a   1.000
_cell.length_b   1.000
_cell.length_c   1.000
_cell.angle_alpha   90.00
_cell.angle_beta   90.00
_cell.angle_gamma   90.00
#
_symmetry.space_group_name_H-M   'P 1'
#
loop_
_entity.id
_entity.type
_entity.pdbx_description
1 polymer ?
#
loop_
_entity_poly.entity_id
_entity_poly.type
_entity_poly.pdbx_seq_one_letter_code
_entity_poly.pdbx_strand_id
1 'polypeptide(L)'
;MGFKRKNPGNQSIRRQLTFYMGFFVVLPLCLALMLLNFYLQKVTTENKINNETNLLSQIRDNADQMIEVTNYATSMLMTNKNTLKNLRTLEQDGDSYEIYQAKRELSNDISNVESSVLNAVNGKVAILTKTGYVIGSYALSRTETDYEKEQWYQEVLKNGRKTTYSTGIGEIFQEMTIYDNVQKYLYMGREILDYSG
;
A
#
# COMPACT_ATOMS: atom_id res chain seq x y z
N MET A 1 -2.68 94.59 12.87
CA MET A 1 -2.05 93.28 12.56
C MET A 1 -1.75 92.57 13.89
N GLY A 2 -2.60 91.63 14.29
CA GLY A 2 -2.48 90.91 15.56
C GLY A 2 -1.85 89.57 15.33
N PHE A 3 -0.60 89.40 15.72
CA PHE A 3 0.06 88.06 15.73
C PHE A 3 -0.51 87.22 16.86
N LYS A 4 -1.31 86.16 16.51
CA LYS A 4 -1.71 85.13 17.45
C LYS A 4 -0.48 84.29 17.78
N ARG A 5 0.11 84.43 18.99
CA ARG A 5 1.12 83.54 19.55
C ARG A 5 0.48 82.17 19.75
N LYS A 6 0.82 81.20 18.93
CA LYS A 6 0.55 79.80 19.13
C LYS A 6 1.33 79.31 20.36
N ASN A 7 0.66 78.97 21.45
CA ASN A 7 1.25 78.41 22.65
C ASN A 7 1.85 77.01 22.32
N PRO A 8 3.20 76.83 22.33
CA PRO A 8 3.82 75.57 21.95
C PRO A 8 3.66 74.46 23.04
N GLY A 9 3.30 74.79 24.28
CA GLY A 9 3.15 73.80 25.37
C GLY A 9 1.99 72.85 25.25
N ASN A 10 0.84 73.31 24.72
CA ASN A 10 -0.37 72.49 24.62
C ASN A 10 -0.30 71.42 23.54
N GLN A 11 0.52 71.63 22.48
CA GLN A 11 0.70 70.63 21.43
C GLN A 11 1.61 69.50 21.88
N SER A 12 2.54 69.75 22.75
CA SER A 12 3.47 68.76 23.29
C SER A 12 2.77 67.78 24.22
N ILE A 13 1.91 68.29 25.13
CA ILE A 13 1.17 67.47 26.09
C ILE A 13 0.14 66.60 25.39
N ARG A 14 -0.57 67.13 24.42
CA ARG A 14 -1.56 66.37 23.63
C ARG A 14 -0.94 65.24 22.82
N ARG A 15 0.24 65.50 22.26
CA ARG A 15 1.01 64.49 21.48
C ARG A 15 1.57 63.41 22.41
N GLN A 16 2.04 63.76 23.59
CA GLN A 16 2.49 62.78 24.58
C GLN A 16 1.32 61.90 25.09
N LEU A 17 0.18 62.50 25.39
CA LEU A 17 -0.99 61.77 25.85
C LEU A 17 -1.50 60.77 24.80
N THR A 18 -1.55 61.20 23.51
CA THR A 18 -1.95 60.32 22.40
C THR A 18 -0.94 59.18 22.21
N PHE A 19 0.36 59.45 22.38
CA PHE A 19 1.39 58.40 22.28
C PHE A 19 1.29 57.38 23.40
N TYR A 20 1.09 57.82 24.64
CA TYR A 20 0.89 56.92 25.78
C TYR A 20 -0.41 56.10 25.66
N MET A 21 -1.52 56.69 25.27
CA MET A 21 -2.77 55.97 25.03
C MET A 21 -2.61 54.93 23.92
N GLY A 22 -1.97 55.29 22.80
CA GLY A 22 -1.66 54.36 21.72
C GLY A 22 -0.79 53.20 22.17
N PHE A 23 0.28 53.50 22.94
CA PHE A 23 1.19 52.48 23.48
C PHE A 23 0.50 51.51 24.44
N PHE A 24 -0.35 52.03 25.36
CA PHE A 24 -1.10 51.20 26.31
C PHE A 24 -2.16 50.32 25.65
N VAL A 25 -2.65 50.66 24.46
CA VAL A 25 -3.63 49.85 23.70
C VAL A 25 -2.92 48.88 22.76
N VAL A 26 -1.90 49.34 22.03
CA VAL A 26 -1.21 48.55 21.03
C VAL A 26 -0.35 47.47 21.66
N LEU A 27 0.35 47.73 22.75
CA LEU A 27 1.24 46.80 23.38
C LEU A 27 0.52 45.54 23.91
N PRO A 28 -0.59 45.62 24.66
CA PRO A 28 -1.32 44.42 25.08
C PRO A 28 -1.99 43.70 23.90
N LEU A 29 -2.39 44.41 22.84
CA LEU A 29 -2.94 43.79 21.66
C LEU A 29 -1.87 42.98 20.90
N CYS A 30 -0.67 43.51 20.76
CA CYS A 30 0.46 42.79 20.18
C CYS A 30 0.84 41.54 20.99
N LEU A 31 0.85 41.67 22.33
CA LEU A 31 1.11 40.53 23.22
C LEU A 31 0.03 39.46 23.09
N ALA A 32 -1.24 39.84 23.05
CA ALA A 32 -2.34 38.90 22.86
C ALA A 32 -2.26 38.19 21.52
N LEU A 33 -1.94 38.89 20.43
CA LEU A 33 -1.74 38.31 19.11
C LEU A 33 -0.53 37.35 19.07
N MET A 34 0.58 37.67 19.73
CA MET A 34 1.73 36.77 19.85
C MET A 34 1.35 35.48 20.60
N LEU A 35 0.68 35.60 21.74
CA LEU A 35 0.26 34.45 22.52
C LEU A 35 -0.74 33.56 21.71
N LEU A 36 -1.68 34.19 21.02
CA LEU A 36 -2.63 33.48 20.15
C LEU A 36 -1.91 32.73 19.03
N ASN A 37 -0.93 33.38 18.40
CA ASN A 37 -0.16 32.75 17.32
C ASN A 37 0.67 31.55 17.85
N PHE A 38 1.30 31.69 19.01
CA PHE A 38 2.00 30.58 19.67
C PHE A 38 1.08 29.42 20.00
N TYR A 39 -0.11 29.72 20.53
CA TYR A 39 -1.11 28.70 20.85
C TYR A 39 -1.60 27.98 19.59
N LEU A 40 -1.95 28.73 18.53
CA LEU A 40 -2.39 28.15 17.26
C LEU A 40 -1.31 27.28 16.62
N GLN A 41 -0.05 27.72 16.61
CA GLN A 41 1.06 26.92 16.08
C GLN A 41 1.21 25.60 16.86
N LYS A 42 1.15 25.64 18.19
CA LYS A 42 1.24 24.44 19.02
C LYS A 42 0.10 23.46 18.71
N VAL A 43 -1.13 23.93 18.73
CA VAL A 43 -2.33 23.09 18.44
C VAL A 43 -2.27 22.52 17.03
N THR A 44 -1.89 23.34 16.03
CA THR A 44 -1.78 22.87 14.65
C THR A 44 -0.71 21.80 14.50
N THR A 45 0.45 21.97 15.16
CA THR A 45 1.55 21.00 15.11
C THR A 45 1.16 19.69 15.79
N GLU A 46 0.54 19.73 16.96
CA GLU A 46 0.06 18.54 17.68
C GLU A 46 -1.00 17.79 16.87
N ASN A 47 -1.96 18.50 16.27
CA ASN A 47 -2.98 17.90 15.41
C ASN A 47 -2.37 17.27 14.16
N LYS A 48 -1.36 17.89 13.55
CA LYS A 48 -0.66 17.35 12.38
C LYS A 48 0.08 16.06 12.74
N ILE A 49 0.83 16.04 13.84
CA ILE A 49 1.55 14.84 14.30
C ILE A 49 0.56 13.70 14.60
N ASN A 50 -0.53 13.99 15.30
CA ASN A 50 -1.55 13.00 15.61
C ASN A 50 -2.21 12.43 14.34
N ASN A 51 -2.53 13.29 13.37
CA ASN A 51 -3.11 12.85 12.10
C ASN A 51 -2.12 11.98 11.29
N GLU A 52 -0.85 12.37 11.23
CA GLU A 52 0.19 11.59 10.57
C GLU A 52 0.41 10.23 11.25
N THR A 53 0.42 10.20 12.58
CA THR A 53 0.56 8.95 13.35
C THR A 53 -0.65 8.03 13.14
N ASN A 54 -1.85 8.57 13.14
CA ASN A 54 -3.07 7.81 12.85
C ASN A 54 -3.07 7.26 11.42
N LEU A 55 -2.63 8.06 10.44
CA LEU A 55 -2.51 7.63 9.05
C LEU A 55 -1.51 6.47 8.90
N LEU A 56 -0.33 6.60 9.53
CA LEU A 56 0.68 5.53 9.53
C LEU A 56 0.16 4.25 10.19
N SER A 57 -0.59 4.37 11.30
CA SER A 57 -1.22 3.21 11.94
C SER A 57 -2.22 2.53 10.99
N GLN A 58 -3.08 3.30 10.32
CA GLN A 58 -4.05 2.77 9.35
C GLN A 58 -3.35 2.08 8.17
N ILE A 59 -2.26 2.67 7.65
CA ILE A 59 -1.48 2.05 6.56
C ILE A 59 -0.89 0.71 7.02
N ARG A 60 -0.32 0.67 8.23
CA ARG A 60 0.21 -0.57 8.80
C ARG A 60 -0.88 -1.63 8.94
N ASP A 61 -2.01 -1.27 9.55
CA ASP A 61 -3.11 -2.19 9.82
C ASP A 61 -3.70 -2.75 8.50
N ASN A 62 -3.80 -1.90 7.46
CA ASN A 62 -4.20 -2.33 6.12
C ASN A 62 -3.17 -3.29 5.48
N ALA A 63 -1.86 -3.01 5.64
CA ALA A 63 -0.82 -3.89 5.14
C ALA A 63 -0.84 -5.25 5.84
N ASP A 64 -0.98 -5.28 7.16
CA ASP A 64 -1.08 -6.50 7.96
C ASP A 64 -2.31 -7.33 7.53
N GLN A 65 -3.45 -6.67 7.29
CA GLN A 65 -4.66 -7.33 6.78
C GLN A 65 -4.43 -7.92 5.38
N MET A 66 -3.78 -7.18 4.46
CA MET A 66 -3.45 -7.71 3.14
C MET A 66 -2.58 -8.96 3.21
N ILE A 67 -1.57 -8.95 4.07
CA ILE A 67 -0.68 -10.09 4.30
C ILE A 67 -1.45 -11.29 4.84
N GLU A 68 -2.32 -11.09 5.83
CA GLU A 68 -3.13 -12.15 6.43
C GLU A 68 -4.08 -12.78 5.42
N VAL A 69 -4.82 -11.97 4.69
CA VAL A 69 -5.77 -12.41 3.64
C VAL A 69 -5.04 -13.19 2.55
N THR A 70 -3.86 -12.74 2.13
CA THR A 70 -3.08 -13.43 1.09
C THR A 70 -2.49 -14.75 1.60
N ASN A 71 -2.02 -14.80 2.86
CA ASN A 71 -1.60 -16.04 3.50
C ASN A 71 -2.74 -17.05 3.61
N TYR A 72 -3.94 -16.58 3.94
CA TYR A 72 -5.12 -17.44 4.00
C TYR A 72 -5.48 -17.99 2.61
N ALA A 73 -5.51 -17.14 1.58
CA ALA A 73 -5.78 -17.54 0.21
C ALA A 73 -4.79 -18.61 -0.31
N THR A 74 -3.48 -18.39 -0.09
CA THR A 74 -2.45 -19.37 -0.47
C THR A 74 -2.60 -20.67 0.30
N SER A 75 -2.93 -20.61 1.58
CA SER A 75 -3.15 -21.79 2.42
C SER A 75 -4.36 -22.60 1.95
N MET A 76 -5.44 -21.94 1.52
CA MET A 76 -6.59 -22.62 0.92
C MET A 76 -6.20 -23.44 -0.31
N LEU A 77 -5.45 -22.87 -1.23
CA LEU A 77 -4.97 -23.57 -2.43
C LEU A 77 -4.03 -24.72 -2.07
N MET A 78 -3.11 -24.50 -1.15
CA MET A 78 -2.11 -25.52 -0.74
C MET A 78 -2.73 -26.71 0.03
N THR A 79 -3.85 -26.53 0.70
CA THR A 79 -4.54 -27.59 1.45
C THR A 79 -5.65 -28.26 0.67
N ASN A 80 -6.03 -27.71 -0.50
CA ASN A 80 -7.05 -28.29 -1.34
C ASN A 80 -6.51 -29.53 -2.07
N LYS A 81 -7.10 -30.69 -1.77
CA LYS A 81 -6.69 -31.98 -2.37
C LYS A 81 -6.83 -31.99 -3.89
N ASN A 82 -7.84 -31.31 -4.44
CA ASN A 82 -8.04 -31.25 -5.88
C ASN A 82 -6.96 -30.39 -6.55
N THR A 83 -6.63 -29.24 -5.93
CA THR A 83 -5.52 -28.39 -6.40
C THR A 83 -4.21 -29.17 -6.44
N LEU A 84 -3.87 -29.90 -5.37
CA LEU A 84 -2.65 -30.71 -5.32
C LEU A 84 -2.66 -31.85 -6.34
N LYS A 85 -3.80 -32.55 -6.52
CA LYS A 85 -3.97 -33.58 -7.53
C LYS A 85 -3.72 -33.01 -8.94
N ASN A 86 -4.34 -31.91 -9.25
CA ASN A 86 -4.21 -31.27 -10.56
C ASN A 86 -2.78 -30.77 -10.83
N LEU A 87 -2.08 -30.25 -9.82
CA LEU A 87 -0.67 -29.89 -9.95
C LEU A 87 0.20 -31.10 -10.28
N ARG A 88 -0.02 -32.25 -9.65
CA ARG A 88 0.70 -33.50 -9.98
C ARG A 88 0.45 -33.92 -11.42
N THR A 89 -0.81 -33.84 -11.90
CA THR A 89 -1.12 -34.16 -13.30
C THR A 89 -0.36 -33.26 -14.27
N LEU A 90 -0.12 -32.00 -13.93
CA LEU A 90 0.68 -31.08 -14.75
C LEU A 90 2.18 -31.34 -14.73
N GLU A 91 2.68 -31.97 -13.68
CA GLU A 91 4.09 -32.36 -13.56
C GLU A 91 4.39 -33.72 -14.24
N GLN A 92 3.37 -34.52 -14.48
CA GLN A 92 3.48 -35.79 -15.20
C GLN A 92 3.26 -35.56 -16.69
N ASP A 93 4.03 -36.27 -17.53
CA ASP A 93 3.80 -36.31 -18.99
C ASP A 93 2.53 -37.14 -19.27
N GLY A 94 1.38 -36.54 -19.00
CA GLY A 94 0.07 -37.15 -19.14
C GLY A 94 -0.57 -36.90 -20.50
N ASP A 95 -1.75 -37.50 -20.72
CA ASP A 95 -2.55 -37.24 -21.91
C ASP A 95 -2.94 -35.76 -21.99
N SER A 96 -2.90 -35.20 -23.19
CA SER A 96 -3.26 -33.79 -23.47
C SER A 96 -4.61 -33.38 -22.92
N TYR A 97 -5.56 -34.29 -22.83
CA TYR A 97 -6.89 -34.04 -22.27
C TYR A 97 -6.88 -33.90 -20.75
N GLU A 98 -6.15 -34.78 -20.07
CA GLU A 98 -6.01 -34.70 -18.59
C GLU A 98 -5.27 -33.41 -18.16
N ILE A 99 -4.21 -33.05 -18.89
CA ILE A 99 -3.49 -31.78 -18.69
C ILE A 99 -4.45 -30.58 -18.88
N TYR A 100 -5.26 -30.60 -19.93
CA TYR A 100 -6.23 -29.53 -20.18
C TYR A 100 -7.27 -29.41 -19.04
N GLN A 101 -7.81 -30.55 -18.58
CA GLN A 101 -8.75 -30.56 -17.45
C GLN A 101 -8.11 -30.06 -16.17
N ALA A 102 -6.90 -30.53 -15.85
CA ALA A 102 -6.17 -30.08 -14.66
C ALA A 102 -5.94 -28.56 -14.65
N LYS A 103 -5.54 -28.00 -15.79
CA LYS A 103 -5.39 -26.52 -15.94
C LYS A 103 -6.71 -25.78 -15.70
N ARG A 104 -7.80 -26.26 -16.28
CA ARG A 104 -9.11 -25.65 -16.17
C ARG A 104 -9.61 -25.68 -14.71
N GLU A 105 -9.45 -26.80 -14.03
CA GLU A 105 -9.85 -26.95 -12.63
C GLU A 105 -9.01 -26.04 -11.73
N LEU A 106 -7.70 -25.98 -11.93
CA LEU A 106 -6.82 -25.06 -11.19
C LEU A 106 -7.20 -23.60 -11.42
N SER A 107 -7.49 -23.21 -12.66
CA SER A 107 -7.96 -21.86 -12.97
C SER A 107 -9.28 -21.53 -12.26
N ASN A 108 -10.20 -22.48 -12.17
CA ASN A 108 -11.44 -22.33 -11.43
C ASN A 108 -11.19 -22.20 -9.92
N ASP A 109 -10.31 -23.03 -9.34
CA ASP A 109 -9.93 -22.94 -7.92
C ASP A 109 -9.31 -21.57 -7.60
N ILE A 110 -8.43 -21.08 -8.45
CA ILE A 110 -7.83 -19.73 -8.32
C ILE A 110 -8.92 -18.66 -8.41
N SER A 111 -9.79 -18.72 -9.41
CA SER A 111 -10.90 -17.77 -9.59
C SER A 111 -11.83 -17.72 -8.38
N ASN A 112 -12.11 -18.87 -7.78
CA ASN A 112 -12.93 -18.96 -6.57
C ASN A 112 -12.23 -18.30 -5.37
N VAL A 113 -10.93 -18.51 -5.19
CA VAL A 113 -10.15 -17.88 -4.12
C VAL A 113 -10.03 -16.37 -4.34
N GLU A 114 -9.77 -15.93 -5.57
CA GLU A 114 -9.73 -14.50 -5.89
C GLU A 114 -11.05 -13.80 -5.61
N SER A 115 -12.17 -14.40 -6.03
CA SER A 115 -13.49 -13.80 -5.86
C SER A 115 -13.99 -13.83 -4.42
N SER A 116 -13.68 -14.89 -3.67
CA SER A 116 -14.21 -15.07 -2.29
C SER A 116 -13.30 -14.47 -1.20
N VAL A 117 -11.99 -14.51 -1.40
CA VAL A 117 -11.01 -14.12 -0.35
C VAL A 117 -10.26 -12.86 -0.74
N LEU A 118 -9.68 -12.82 -1.94
CA LEU A 118 -8.77 -11.75 -2.36
C LEU A 118 -9.47 -10.53 -2.94
N ASN A 119 -10.77 -10.60 -3.18
CA ASN A 119 -11.54 -9.49 -3.74
C ASN A 119 -11.45 -8.22 -2.86
N ALA A 120 -11.44 -8.40 -1.54
CA ALA A 120 -11.35 -7.28 -0.58
C ALA A 120 -10.03 -6.49 -0.68
N VAL A 121 -8.97 -7.14 -1.11
CA VAL A 121 -7.62 -6.53 -1.26
C VAL A 121 -7.22 -6.35 -2.72
N ASN A 122 -8.13 -6.63 -3.65
CA ASN A 122 -7.89 -6.61 -5.10
C ASN A 122 -6.67 -7.47 -5.50
N GLY A 123 -6.49 -8.58 -4.77
CA GLY A 123 -5.35 -9.49 -4.96
C GLY A 123 -5.58 -10.45 -6.13
N LYS A 124 -4.47 -10.90 -6.73
CA LYS A 124 -4.42 -11.90 -7.79
C LYS A 124 -3.50 -13.05 -7.41
N VAL A 125 -3.78 -14.23 -7.91
CA VAL A 125 -2.97 -15.44 -7.68
C VAL A 125 -2.50 -16.03 -9.00
N ALA A 126 -1.24 -16.44 -9.03
CA ALA A 126 -0.69 -17.26 -10.08
C ALA A 126 0.00 -18.48 -9.48
N ILE A 127 -0.16 -19.63 -10.12
CA ILE A 127 0.57 -20.84 -9.81
C ILE A 127 1.58 -21.09 -10.95
N LEU A 128 2.86 -21.19 -10.59
CA LEU A 128 3.93 -21.50 -11.52
C LEU A 128 4.39 -22.93 -11.29
N THR A 129 4.45 -23.71 -12.36
CA THR A 129 4.87 -25.11 -12.31
C THR A 129 6.31 -25.26 -12.82
N LYS A 130 7.02 -26.28 -12.38
CA LYS A 130 8.36 -26.61 -12.88
C LYS A 130 8.38 -26.94 -14.38
N THR A 131 7.24 -27.32 -14.94
CA THR A 131 7.06 -27.60 -16.37
C THR A 131 6.83 -26.35 -17.23
N GLY A 132 6.91 -25.15 -16.64
CA GLY A 132 6.79 -23.86 -17.32
C GLY A 132 5.34 -23.39 -17.54
N TYR A 133 4.36 -23.99 -16.87
CA TYR A 133 3.00 -23.47 -16.91
C TYR A 133 2.79 -22.37 -15.88
N VAL A 134 2.13 -21.30 -16.32
CA VAL A 134 1.63 -20.25 -15.44
C VAL A 134 0.12 -20.29 -15.48
N ILE A 135 -0.51 -20.51 -14.34
CA ILE A 135 -1.94 -20.70 -14.20
C ILE A 135 -2.49 -19.59 -13.32
N GLY A 136 -3.37 -18.78 -13.88
CA GLY A 136 -4.15 -17.75 -13.18
C GLY A 136 -5.63 -17.90 -13.45
N SER A 137 -6.44 -17.01 -12.93
CA SER A 137 -7.89 -17.01 -13.15
C SER A 137 -8.26 -16.73 -14.61
N TYR A 138 -7.44 -16.00 -15.36
CA TYR A 138 -7.73 -15.56 -16.73
C TYR A 138 -6.70 -16.00 -17.77
N ALA A 139 -5.53 -16.44 -17.35
CA ALA A 139 -4.47 -16.82 -18.27
C ALA A 139 -4.07 -18.28 -18.09
N LEU A 140 -4.30 -19.06 -19.12
CA LEU A 140 -3.80 -20.41 -19.30
C LEU A 140 -2.71 -20.35 -20.37
N SER A 141 -1.55 -19.79 -20.04
CA SER A 141 -0.46 -19.72 -21.00
C SER A 141 0.73 -20.57 -20.54
N ARG A 142 1.35 -21.22 -21.48
CA ARG A 142 2.74 -21.64 -21.34
C ARG A 142 3.54 -20.40 -21.64
N THR A 143 4.13 -19.77 -20.64
CA THR A 143 4.96 -18.61 -20.91
C THR A 143 6.27 -19.07 -21.51
N GLU A 144 6.72 -18.40 -22.56
CA GLU A 144 8.10 -18.50 -23.04
C GLU A 144 9.07 -17.75 -22.11
N THR A 145 8.54 -17.05 -21.11
CA THR A 145 9.32 -16.25 -20.16
C THR A 145 10.04 -17.17 -19.21
N ASP A 146 11.34 -17.08 -19.21
CA ASP A 146 12.24 -17.85 -18.35
C ASP A 146 12.27 -17.23 -16.94
N TYR A 147 11.13 -17.37 -16.19
CA TYR A 147 11.01 -16.82 -14.84
C TYR A 147 11.98 -17.46 -13.84
N GLU A 148 12.58 -18.59 -14.19
CA GLU A 148 13.60 -19.22 -13.36
C GLU A 148 14.83 -18.31 -13.17
N LYS A 149 15.08 -17.39 -14.10
CA LYS A 149 16.16 -16.40 -14.01
C LYS A 149 15.79 -15.16 -13.19
N GLU A 150 14.53 -14.99 -12.88
CA GLU A 150 14.06 -13.85 -12.11
C GLU A 150 14.51 -13.94 -10.65
N GLN A 151 15.02 -12.83 -10.13
CA GLN A 151 15.54 -12.76 -8.76
C GLN A 151 14.49 -13.15 -7.72
N TRP A 152 13.27 -12.68 -7.86
CA TRP A 152 12.17 -12.99 -6.94
C TRP A 152 11.86 -14.50 -6.91
N TYR A 153 11.92 -15.19 -8.06
CA TYR A 153 11.70 -16.63 -8.15
C TYR A 153 12.79 -17.41 -7.41
N GLN A 154 14.05 -17.03 -7.62
CA GLN A 154 15.18 -17.63 -6.91
C GLN A 154 15.11 -17.40 -5.39
N GLU A 155 14.64 -16.23 -4.96
CA GLU A 155 14.42 -15.93 -3.54
C GLU A 155 13.30 -16.81 -2.95
N VAL A 156 12.20 -17.05 -3.68
CA VAL A 156 11.13 -17.96 -3.26
C VAL A 156 11.67 -19.38 -3.07
N LEU A 157 12.42 -19.92 -4.05
CA LEU A 157 13.00 -21.25 -3.95
C LEU A 157 13.99 -21.37 -2.79
N LYS A 158 14.82 -20.35 -2.58
CA LYS A 158 15.79 -20.32 -1.46
C LYS A 158 15.10 -20.32 -0.11
N ASN A 159 13.98 -19.63 0.03
CA ASN A 159 13.22 -19.55 1.26
C ASN A 159 12.27 -20.74 1.47
N GLY A 160 12.00 -21.52 0.44
CA GLY A 160 11.17 -22.72 0.46
C GLY A 160 9.75 -22.40 0.96
N ARG A 161 9.35 -23.04 2.07
CA ARG A 161 8.00 -22.86 2.65
C ARG A 161 7.72 -21.49 3.22
N LYS A 162 8.74 -20.67 3.45
CA LYS A 162 8.54 -19.34 4.01
C LYS A 162 8.03 -18.40 2.94
N THR A 163 7.10 -17.57 3.30
CA THR A 163 6.60 -16.53 2.41
C THR A 163 7.70 -15.52 2.12
N THR A 164 7.94 -15.28 0.85
CA THR A 164 8.87 -14.26 0.35
C THR A 164 8.07 -13.08 -0.15
N TYR A 165 8.47 -11.88 0.22
CA TYR A 165 7.85 -10.63 -0.21
C TYR A 165 8.80 -9.90 -1.14
N SER A 166 8.28 -9.42 -2.25
CA SER A 166 9.03 -8.57 -3.18
C SER A 166 8.14 -7.46 -3.72
N THR A 167 8.76 -6.38 -4.14
CA THR A 167 8.07 -5.25 -4.79
C THR A 167 8.67 -5.03 -6.16
N GLY A 168 7.83 -4.85 -7.16
CA GLY A 168 8.32 -4.60 -8.51
C GLY A 168 7.23 -4.80 -9.56
N ILE A 169 7.67 -4.83 -10.80
CA ILE A 169 6.85 -5.17 -11.96
C ILE A 169 7.48 -6.44 -12.55
N GLY A 170 6.96 -7.60 -12.20
CA GLY A 170 7.35 -8.84 -12.87
C GLY A 170 6.61 -8.97 -14.19
N GLU A 171 7.30 -9.36 -15.26
CA GLU A 171 6.70 -9.55 -16.60
C GLU A 171 5.52 -10.52 -16.57
N ILE A 172 5.60 -11.58 -15.77
CA ILE A 172 4.51 -12.56 -15.58
C ILE A 172 3.22 -11.92 -15.10
N PHE A 173 3.32 -10.95 -14.20
CA PHE A 173 2.14 -10.29 -13.65
C PHE A 173 1.62 -9.18 -14.56
N GLN A 174 2.44 -8.63 -15.46
CA GLN A 174 1.98 -7.69 -16.49
C GLN A 174 1.05 -8.40 -17.50
N GLU A 175 1.38 -9.62 -17.91
CA GLU A 175 0.55 -10.41 -18.80
C GLU A 175 -0.80 -10.82 -18.15
N MET A 176 -0.85 -10.93 -16.82
CA MET A 176 -2.05 -11.31 -16.06
C MET A 176 -2.96 -10.14 -15.71
N THR A 177 -2.48 -8.91 -15.83
CA THR A 177 -3.26 -7.71 -15.49
C THR A 177 -3.76 -7.03 -16.76
N ILE A 178 -5.09 -7.02 -16.92
CA ILE A 178 -5.78 -6.30 -18.01
C ILE A 178 -5.71 -4.76 -17.80
N TYR A 179 -5.19 -4.30 -16.66
CA TYR A 179 -5.16 -2.89 -16.29
C TYR A 179 -3.75 -2.30 -16.44
N ASP A 180 -3.55 -1.56 -17.50
CA ASP A 180 -2.29 -0.89 -17.90
C ASP A 180 -1.76 0.18 -16.92
N ASN A 181 -2.47 0.49 -15.84
CA ASN A 181 -2.17 1.67 -15.02
C ASN A 181 -1.59 1.38 -13.62
N VAL A 182 -1.32 0.14 -13.25
CA VAL A 182 -0.74 -0.16 -11.93
C VAL A 182 0.79 -0.22 -12.03
N GLN A 183 1.44 0.78 -11.45
CA GLN A 183 2.90 0.94 -11.54
C GLN A 183 3.71 0.10 -10.54
N LYS A 184 3.08 -0.43 -9.48
CA LYS A 184 3.80 -1.22 -8.44
C LYS A 184 2.89 -2.24 -7.81
N TYR A 185 3.39 -3.47 -7.69
CA TYR A 185 2.74 -4.58 -6.99
C TYR A 185 3.58 -5.01 -5.78
N LEU A 186 2.90 -5.46 -4.74
CA LEU A 186 3.51 -6.26 -3.71
C LEU A 186 3.29 -7.73 -4.09
N TYR A 187 4.38 -8.45 -4.30
CA TYR A 187 4.36 -9.89 -4.60
C TYR A 187 4.58 -10.68 -3.32
N MET A 188 3.84 -11.75 -3.22
CA MET A 188 4.01 -12.72 -2.17
C MET A 188 4.17 -14.09 -2.82
N GLY A 189 5.36 -14.67 -2.71
CA GLY A 189 5.70 -15.98 -3.27
C GLY A 189 5.92 -17.02 -2.19
N ARG A 190 5.49 -18.26 -2.46
CA ARG A 190 5.70 -19.41 -1.58
C ARG A 190 5.79 -20.70 -2.39
N GLU A 191 6.73 -21.54 -2.05
CA GLU A 191 6.85 -22.87 -2.66
C GLU A 191 5.76 -23.82 -2.14
N ILE A 192 5.09 -24.51 -3.06
CA ILE A 192 4.15 -25.59 -2.76
C ILE A 192 4.93 -26.89 -2.78
N LEU A 193 5.11 -27.51 -1.63
CA LEU A 193 5.77 -28.82 -1.50
C LEU A 193 4.73 -29.91 -1.37
N ASP A 194 4.83 -30.92 -2.24
CA ASP A 194 4.05 -32.14 -2.15
C ASP A 194 4.73 -33.12 -1.19
N TYR A 195 4.01 -33.56 -0.16
CA TYR A 195 4.49 -34.50 0.87
C TYR A 195 4.18 -35.95 0.59
N SER A 196 3.60 -36.25 -0.55
CA SER A 196 3.12 -37.61 -0.88
C SER A 196 4.09 -38.38 -1.79
N GLY A 197 5.36 -37.97 -1.82
CA GLY A 197 6.45 -38.74 -2.45
C GLY A 197 7.07 -39.73 -1.49
#